data_a5c938c3a2c21ba1a3f460b6305c130d
#
_entry.id   a5c938c3a2c21ba1a3f460b6305c130d
#
_cell.length_a   1.000
_cell.length_b   1.000
_cell.length_c   1.000
_cell.angle_alpha   90.00
_cell.angle_beta   90.00
_cell.angle_gamma   90.00
#
_symmetry.space_group_name_H-M   'P 1'
#
loop_
_entity.id
_entity.type
_entity.pdbx_description
1 polymer ?
#
loop_
_entity_poly.entity_id
_entity_poly.type
_entity_poly.pdbx_seq_one_letter_code
_entity_poly.pdbx_strand_id
1 'polypeptide(L)'
;MNKFIIMASYLLMPFCVQANAKKEAEQKTIKPFATVDFATIKSPNANPFGLVYQGALTKNEVGKVNIHRICYLLNGLKIAANVYTPTNYNAAKTYPALVVAHPNGGVKEQVAGLYSQRMAENGYVCLAFDAAYQGDSDGRPRNTDKPANR
;
A
#
# COMPACT_ATOMS: atom_id res chain seq x y z
N MET A 1 0.05 -23.19 -18.87
CA MET A 1 0.60 -22.07 -18.07
C MET A 1 -0.02 -20.78 -18.63
N ASN A 2 -1.13 -20.33 -18.03
CA ASN A 2 -1.79 -19.11 -18.47
C ASN A 2 -1.02 -17.90 -17.93
N LYS A 3 -0.42 -17.16 -18.84
CA LYS A 3 0.15 -15.85 -18.54
C LYS A 3 -1.03 -14.89 -18.32
N PHE A 4 -1.37 -14.60 -17.08
CA PHE A 4 -2.20 -13.45 -16.78
C PHE A 4 -1.39 -12.19 -17.10
N ILE A 5 -1.68 -11.60 -18.23
CA ILE A 5 -1.17 -10.28 -18.60
C ILE A 5 -1.91 -9.30 -17.72
N ILE A 6 -1.25 -8.74 -16.72
CA ILE A 6 -1.78 -7.63 -15.95
C ILE A 6 -1.68 -6.37 -16.83
N MET A 7 -2.60 -6.28 -17.80
CA MET A 7 -2.98 -5.02 -18.42
C MET A 7 -3.94 -4.22 -17.51
N ALA A 8 -4.17 -4.73 -16.30
CA ALA A 8 -5.15 -4.19 -15.35
C ALA A 8 -4.66 -2.98 -14.56
N SER A 9 -3.39 -2.59 -14.69
CA SER A 9 -2.88 -1.48 -13.88
C SER A 9 -3.34 -0.10 -14.31
N TYR A 10 -3.98 0.02 -15.48
CA TYR A 10 -4.50 1.31 -15.94
C TYR A 10 -6.03 1.47 -15.85
N LEU A 11 -6.78 0.39 -15.68
CA LEU A 11 -8.24 0.47 -15.73
C LEU A 11 -8.96 0.54 -14.37
N LEU A 12 -8.28 0.22 -13.27
CA LEU A 12 -8.87 0.26 -11.92
C LEU A 12 -8.42 1.47 -11.08
N MET A 13 -7.53 2.30 -11.60
CA MET A 13 -7.06 3.50 -10.91
C MET A 13 -7.84 4.80 -11.13
N PRO A 14 -8.81 4.95 -12.05
CA PRO A 14 -9.31 6.28 -12.37
C PRO A 14 -10.25 6.89 -11.33
N PHE A 15 -10.87 6.12 -10.46
CA PHE A 15 -11.97 6.66 -9.64
C PHE A 15 -11.54 7.27 -8.30
N CYS A 16 -10.58 6.73 -7.60
CA CYS A 16 -10.00 7.44 -6.44
C CYS A 16 -9.18 8.66 -6.89
N VAL A 17 -8.60 8.55 -8.09
CA VAL A 17 -7.85 9.63 -8.74
C VAL A 17 -8.78 10.75 -9.20
N GLN A 18 -9.97 10.45 -9.73
CA GLN A 18 -10.88 11.49 -10.25
C GLN A 18 -11.58 12.31 -9.16
N ALA A 19 -11.88 11.74 -8.00
CA ALA A 19 -12.50 12.50 -6.90
C ALA A 19 -11.56 13.56 -6.31
N ASN A 20 -10.27 13.40 -6.45
CA ASN A 20 -9.24 14.36 -6.03
C ASN A 20 -8.53 15.05 -7.20
N ALA A 21 -8.82 14.72 -8.44
CA ALA A 21 -8.07 15.15 -9.61
C ALA A 21 -7.99 16.70 -9.80
N LYS A 22 -8.91 17.46 -9.22
CA LYS A 22 -8.82 18.91 -9.20
C LYS A 22 -7.89 19.48 -8.12
N LYS A 23 -7.63 18.73 -7.04
CA LYS A 23 -6.61 19.08 -6.03
C LYS A 23 -5.27 18.40 -6.31
N GLU A 24 -5.29 17.25 -6.99
CA GLU A 24 -4.11 16.44 -7.32
C GLU A 24 -3.45 16.83 -8.65
N ALA A 25 -4.05 17.73 -9.45
CA ALA A 25 -3.35 18.29 -10.61
C ALA A 25 -2.09 19.09 -10.22
N GLU A 26 -2.02 19.59 -8.98
CA GLU A 26 -0.81 20.15 -8.39
C GLU A 26 0.10 19.08 -7.75
N GLN A 27 -0.43 17.91 -7.45
CA GLN A 27 0.31 16.78 -6.87
C GLN A 27 0.89 15.85 -7.92
N LYS A 28 0.89 16.27 -9.19
CA LYS A 28 1.41 15.52 -10.34
C LYS A 28 2.93 15.46 -10.42
N THR A 29 3.61 16.08 -9.49
CA THR A 29 4.96 15.70 -9.10
C THR A 29 4.83 14.85 -7.82
N ILE A 30 4.26 13.68 -7.91
CA ILE A 30 4.56 12.65 -6.92
C ILE A 30 6.06 12.46 -7.06
N LYS A 31 6.80 13.23 -6.26
CA LYS A 31 8.20 12.88 -5.99
C LYS A 31 8.12 11.43 -5.58
N PRO A 32 8.71 10.50 -6.32
CA PRO A 32 8.60 9.11 -5.98
C PRO A 32 9.08 9.01 -4.54
N PHE A 33 8.15 8.89 -3.62
CA PHE A 33 8.35 8.49 -2.23
C PHE A 33 9.41 9.30 -1.51
N ALA A 34 8.99 10.35 -0.82
CA ALA A 34 9.89 11.10 0.06
C ALA A 34 10.63 10.10 0.96
N THR A 35 11.92 10.03 0.82
CA THR A 35 12.76 9.32 1.77
C THR A 35 12.67 10.08 3.09
N VAL A 36 12.11 9.43 4.10
CA VAL A 36 12.12 9.98 5.46
C VAL A 36 13.26 9.29 6.21
N ASP A 37 14.24 10.07 6.64
CA ASP A 37 15.31 9.53 7.47
C ASP A 37 14.73 9.21 8.85
N PHE A 38 14.92 7.97 9.30
CA PHE A 38 14.47 7.50 10.60
C PHE A 38 15.03 8.36 11.75
N ALA A 39 16.24 8.89 11.61
CA ALA A 39 16.89 9.75 12.59
C ALA A 39 16.14 11.08 12.85
N THR A 40 15.28 11.50 11.92
CA THR A 40 14.48 12.74 12.06
C THR A 40 13.19 12.55 12.84
N ILE A 41 12.84 11.32 13.21
CA ILE A 41 11.60 11.01 13.93
C ILE A 41 11.83 11.19 15.43
N LYS A 42 10.93 11.94 16.07
CA LYS A 42 11.02 12.25 17.51
C LYS A 42 10.99 11.03 18.43
N SER A 43 10.45 9.91 17.96
CA SER A 43 10.48 8.62 18.67
C SER A 43 11.41 7.66 17.93
N PRO A 44 12.53 7.24 18.53
CA PRO A 44 13.46 6.31 17.88
C PRO A 44 12.84 4.94 17.57
N ASN A 45 11.71 4.64 18.20
CA ASN A 45 10.96 3.39 17.95
C ASN A 45 9.78 3.57 16.99
N ALA A 46 9.51 4.79 16.52
CA ALA A 46 8.41 5.05 15.60
C ALA A 46 8.86 4.82 14.16
N ASN A 47 8.27 3.83 13.49
CA ASN A 47 8.48 3.60 12.06
C ASN A 47 7.77 4.69 11.24
N PRO A 48 8.43 5.37 10.27
CA PRO A 48 7.82 6.44 9.48
C PRO A 48 6.65 5.99 8.61
N PHE A 49 6.56 4.70 8.31
CA PHE A 49 5.45 4.09 7.59
C PHE A 49 4.40 3.46 8.51
N GLY A 50 4.57 3.54 9.83
CA GLY A 50 3.69 2.89 10.81
C GLY A 50 3.90 1.38 10.95
N LEU A 51 4.91 0.81 10.29
CA LEU A 51 5.16 -0.63 10.29
C LEU A 51 5.65 -1.09 11.67
N VAL A 52 5.10 -2.20 12.16
CA VAL A 52 5.32 -2.68 13.54
C VAL A 52 5.96 -4.06 13.61
N TYR A 53 6.76 -4.44 12.62
CA TYR A 53 7.46 -5.73 12.59
C TYR A 53 8.97 -5.56 12.49
N GLN A 54 9.70 -6.57 12.90
CA GLN A 54 11.16 -6.57 12.85
C GLN A 54 11.69 -6.52 11.41
N GLY A 55 12.66 -5.66 11.14
CA GLY A 55 13.24 -5.46 9.81
C GLY A 55 12.30 -4.74 8.85
N ALA A 56 11.34 -3.97 9.39
CA ALA A 56 10.46 -3.12 8.59
C ALA A 56 11.24 -2.00 7.90
N LEU A 57 10.78 -1.61 6.70
CA LEU A 57 11.31 -0.47 5.98
C LEU A 57 11.17 0.80 6.83
N THR A 58 12.21 1.62 6.84
CA THR A 58 12.24 2.93 7.51
C THR A 58 12.35 4.09 6.54
N LYS A 59 12.67 3.81 5.28
CA LYS A 59 12.77 4.78 4.18
C LYS A 59 12.58 4.10 2.84
N ASN A 60 12.21 4.89 1.84
CA ASN A 60 12.25 4.48 0.44
C ASN A 60 13.59 4.90 -0.18
N GLU A 61 14.21 4.01 -0.95
CA GLU A 61 15.50 4.24 -1.63
C GLU A 61 15.45 3.72 -3.06
N VAL A 62 16.13 4.42 -3.95
CA VAL A 62 16.29 3.99 -5.33
C VAL A 62 16.99 2.63 -5.36
N GLY A 63 16.45 1.70 -6.15
CA GLY A 63 17.03 0.36 -6.30
C GLY A 63 16.73 -0.60 -5.14
N LYS A 64 15.96 -0.21 -4.16
CA LYS A 64 15.52 -1.05 -3.04
C LYS A 64 14.03 -1.37 -3.12
N VAL A 65 13.56 -2.24 -2.25
CA VAL A 65 12.13 -2.39 -2.00
C VAL A 65 11.59 -1.09 -1.46
N ASN A 66 10.48 -0.63 -2.01
CA ASN A 66 9.84 0.61 -1.63
C ASN A 66 8.37 0.38 -1.28
N ILE A 67 7.83 1.26 -0.43
CA ILE A 67 6.44 1.25 0.01
C ILE A 67 5.73 2.51 -0.46
N HIS A 68 4.50 2.35 -0.97
CA HIS A 68 3.69 3.40 -1.56
C HIS A 68 2.29 3.38 -0.93
N ARG A 69 1.94 4.45 -0.22
CA ARG A 69 0.60 4.60 0.33
C ARG A 69 -0.37 5.00 -0.76
N ILE A 70 -1.46 4.25 -0.87
CA ILE A 70 -2.54 4.52 -1.82
C ILE A 70 -3.90 4.43 -1.13
N CYS A 71 -4.93 4.88 -1.80
CA CYS A 71 -6.31 4.56 -1.47
C CYS A 71 -7.10 4.25 -2.74
N TYR A 72 -8.18 3.48 -2.60
CA TYR A 72 -9.13 3.20 -3.68
C TYR A 72 -10.55 3.12 -3.11
N LEU A 73 -11.54 3.28 -3.96
CA LEU A 73 -12.95 3.17 -3.55
C LEU A 73 -13.45 1.73 -3.75
N LEU A 74 -14.09 1.21 -2.72
CA LEU A 74 -14.79 -0.07 -2.73
C LEU A 74 -16.16 0.12 -2.05
N ASN A 75 -17.22 -0.13 -2.79
CA ASN A 75 -18.60 0.02 -2.30
C ASN A 75 -18.86 1.39 -1.63
N GLY A 76 -18.29 2.46 -2.19
CA GLY A 76 -18.43 3.82 -1.65
C GLY A 76 -17.56 4.15 -0.43
N LEU A 77 -16.76 3.21 0.05
CA LEU A 77 -15.79 3.43 1.12
C LEU A 77 -14.39 3.61 0.55
N LYS A 78 -13.62 4.53 1.11
CA LYS A 78 -12.20 4.69 0.81
C LYS A 78 -11.42 3.62 1.56
N ILE A 79 -10.71 2.79 0.83
CA ILE A 79 -9.85 1.73 1.36
C ILE A 79 -8.40 2.19 1.29
N ALA A 80 -7.73 2.18 2.43
CA ALA A 80 -6.32 2.51 2.54
C ALA A 80 -5.46 1.26 2.30
N ALA A 81 -4.39 1.42 1.53
CA ALA A 81 -3.49 0.33 1.21
C ALA A 81 -2.03 0.81 1.08
N ASN A 82 -1.12 -0.14 1.24
CA ASN A 82 0.30 0.00 0.95
C ASN A 82 0.66 -0.91 -0.22
N VAL A 83 1.27 -0.35 -1.26
CA VAL A 83 1.88 -1.12 -2.35
C VAL A 83 3.37 -1.23 -2.09
N TYR A 84 3.89 -2.44 -2.08
CA TYR A 84 5.31 -2.73 -2.00
C TYR A 84 5.84 -3.06 -3.38
N THR A 85 6.86 -2.35 -3.82
CA THR A 85 7.53 -2.59 -5.11
C THR A 85 8.87 -3.27 -4.91
N PRO A 86 9.26 -4.23 -5.78
CA PRO A 86 10.51 -4.95 -5.64
C PRO A 86 11.73 -4.07 -5.90
N THR A 87 12.89 -4.60 -5.57
CA THR A 87 14.19 -4.00 -5.89
C THR A 87 14.28 -3.70 -7.39
N ASN A 88 14.77 -2.51 -7.74
CA ASN A 88 14.89 -2.05 -9.12
C ASN A 88 13.56 -2.09 -9.91
N TYR A 89 12.45 -1.79 -9.24
CA TYR A 89 11.14 -1.70 -9.88
C TYR A 89 11.16 -0.76 -11.08
N ASN A 90 10.57 -1.22 -12.18
CA ASN A 90 10.40 -0.44 -13.40
C ASN A 90 8.94 -0.57 -13.86
N ALA A 91 8.22 0.53 -13.90
CA ALA A 91 6.80 0.57 -14.28
C ALA A 91 6.52 0.09 -15.73
N ALA A 92 7.53 0.04 -16.60
CA ALA A 92 7.40 -0.49 -17.96
C ALA A 92 7.48 -2.03 -18.01
N LYS A 93 7.78 -2.69 -16.89
CA LYS A 93 7.86 -4.16 -16.80
C LYS A 93 6.63 -4.74 -16.10
N THR A 94 6.39 -6.01 -16.35
CA THR A 94 5.37 -6.79 -15.63
C THR A 94 6.01 -7.56 -14.49
N TYR A 95 5.28 -7.69 -13.38
CA TYR A 95 5.71 -8.40 -12.19
C TYR A 95 4.61 -9.35 -11.72
N PRO A 96 4.95 -10.47 -11.10
CA PRO A 96 3.96 -11.23 -10.35
C PRO A 96 3.43 -10.35 -9.21
N ALA A 97 2.12 -10.39 -8.96
CA ALA A 97 1.49 -9.56 -7.95
C ALA A 97 0.73 -10.38 -6.92
N LEU A 98 0.74 -9.90 -5.69
CA LEU A 98 0.02 -10.48 -4.56
C LEU A 98 -0.83 -9.41 -3.87
N VAL A 99 -2.02 -9.81 -3.45
CA VAL A 99 -2.85 -9.05 -2.52
C VAL A 99 -2.82 -9.77 -1.18
N VAL A 100 -2.40 -9.07 -0.14
CA VAL A 100 -2.19 -9.64 1.20
C VAL A 100 -3.20 -9.02 2.16
N ALA A 101 -4.13 -9.84 2.63
CA ALA A 101 -5.10 -9.45 3.64
C ALA A 101 -4.53 -9.63 5.04
N HIS A 102 -4.89 -8.72 5.95
CA HIS A 102 -4.60 -8.89 7.38
C HIS A 102 -5.62 -9.81 8.04
N PRO A 103 -5.30 -10.44 9.19
CA PRO A 103 -6.28 -11.17 9.98
C PRO A 103 -7.34 -10.23 10.56
N ASN A 104 -8.48 -10.77 10.98
CA ASN A 104 -9.55 -9.96 11.58
C ASN A 104 -9.00 -9.16 12.78
N GLY A 105 -9.33 -7.86 12.81
CA GLY A 105 -8.81 -6.92 13.80
C GLY A 105 -7.37 -6.43 13.57
N GLY A 106 -6.70 -6.91 12.52
CA GLY A 106 -5.37 -6.41 12.12
C GLY A 106 -5.44 -5.18 11.22
N VAL A 107 -4.27 -4.69 10.83
CA VAL A 107 -4.09 -3.58 9.88
C VAL A 107 -2.92 -3.87 8.94
N LYS A 108 -2.88 -3.14 7.82
CA LYS A 108 -1.87 -3.29 6.76
C LYS A 108 -0.42 -3.10 7.22
N GLU A 109 -0.19 -2.40 8.34
CA GLU A 109 1.14 -2.16 8.92
C GLU A 109 1.69 -3.32 9.74
N GLN A 110 0.87 -4.33 9.99
CA GLN A 110 1.22 -5.50 10.82
C GLN A 110 1.68 -6.67 9.94
N VAL A 111 1.15 -7.86 10.19
CA VAL A 111 1.56 -9.10 9.52
C VAL A 111 1.38 -9.04 7.99
N ALA A 112 0.34 -8.37 7.50
CA ALA A 112 0.14 -8.19 6.06
C ALA A 112 1.29 -7.38 5.44
N GLY A 113 1.74 -6.32 6.11
CA GLY A 113 2.90 -5.55 5.69
C GLY A 113 4.19 -6.34 5.72
N LEU A 114 4.41 -7.16 6.76
CA LEU A 114 5.57 -8.05 6.85
C LEU A 114 5.66 -8.98 5.65
N TYR A 115 4.59 -9.73 5.35
CA TYR A 115 4.58 -10.65 4.21
C TYR A 115 4.73 -9.90 2.89
N SER A 116 4.05 -8.75 2.72
CA SER A 116 4.16 -7.93 1.52
C SER A 116 5.59 -7.46 1.29
N GLN A 117 6.29 -7.01 2.33
CA GLN A 117 7.71 -6.62 2.22
C GLN A 117 8.58 -7.81 1.84
N ARG A 118 8.44 -8.96 2.50
CA ARG A 118 9.23 -10.17 2.21
C ARG A 118 9.00 -10.69 0.79
N MET A 119 7.77 -10.63 0.30
CA MET A 119 7.47 -11.02 -1.08
C MET A 119 8.00 -10.00 -2.09
N ALA A 120 8.00 -8.71 -1.78
CA ALA A 120 8.61 -7.69 -2.62
C ALA A 120 10.14 -7.85 -2.70
N GLU A 121 10.79 -8.26 -1.62
CA GLU A 121 12.22 -8.64 -1.61
C GLU A 121 12.50 -9.83 -2.55
N ASN A 122 11.49 -10.66 -2.83
CA ASN A 122 11.57 -11.78 -3.77
C ASN A 122 11.00 -11.46 -5.17
N GLY A 123 10.83 -10.19 -5.51
CA GLY A 123 10.49 -9.74 -6.86
C GLY A 123 9.01 -9.60 -7.16
N TYR A 124 8.13 -9.70 -6.17
CA TYR A 124 6.68 -9.47 -6.34
C TYR A 124 6.33 -8.01 -6.14
N VAL A 125 5.27 -7.56 -6.81
CA VAL A 125 4.53 -6.36 -6.40
C VAL A 125 3.44 -6.82 -5.44
N CYS A 126 3.40 -6.22 -4.24
CA CYS A 126 2.45 -6.64 -3.20
C CYS A 126 1.57 -5.48 -2.76
N LEU A 127 0.30 -5.75 -2.54
CA LEU A 127 -0.66 -4.80 -1.98
C LEU A 127 -1.18 -5.34 -0.65
N ALA A 128 -0.89 -4.62 0.44
CA ALA A 128 -1.52 -4.82 1.75
C ALA A 128 -2.54 -3.72 1.99
N PHE A 129 -3.75 -4.05 2.38
CA PHE A 129 -4.84 -3.10 2.57
C PHE A 129 -5.46 -3.22 3.97
N ASP A 130 -6.07 -2.15 4.43
CA ASP A 130 -6.97 -2.20 5.58
C ASP A 130 -8.36 -2.57 5.10
N ALA A 131 -8.98 -3.56 5.74
CA ALA A 131 -10.38 -3.86 5.47
C ALA A 131 -11.28 -2.65 5.81
N ALA A 132 -12.43 -2.55 5.17
CA ALA A 132 -13.43 -1.55 5.54
C ALA A 132 -13.70 -1.56 7.05
N TYR A 133 -13.87 -0.40 7.65
CA TYR A 133 -14.07 -0.17 9.09
C TYR A 133 -12.83 -0.37 9.97
N GLN A 134 -11.65 -0.68 9.39
CA GLN A 134 -10.41 -0.92 10.13
C GLN A 134 -9.28 -0.01 9.66
N GLY A 135 -8.25 0.15 10.50
CA GLY A 135 -7.06 0.96 10.19
C GLY A 135 -7.41 2.35 9.66
N ASP A 136 -6.82 2.73 8.53
CA ASP A 136 -7.03 4.01 7.84
C ASP A 136 -8.18 3.96 6.82
N SER A 137 -8.83 2.81 6.63
CA SER A 137 -9.98 2.67 5.73
C SER A 137 -11.24 3.28 6.34
N ASP A 138 -12.15 3.74 5.46
CA ASP A 138 -13.43 4.32 5.88
C ASP A 138 -14.37 3.26 6.49
N GLY A 139 -15.44 3.76 7.10
CA GLY A 139 -16.53 2.98 7.68
C GLY A 139 -16.75 3.27 9.15
N ARG A 140 -18.03 3.29 9.55
CA ARG A 140 -18.48 3.48 10.92
C ARG A 140 -19.60 2.48 11.25
N PRO A 141 -19.71 1.96 12.50
CA PRO A 141 -18.73 2.12 13.59
C PRO A 141 -17.38 1.46 13.26
N ARG A 142 -16.29 1.90 13.91
CA ARG A 142 -14.95 1.35 13.70
C ARG A 142 -14.82 -0.07 14.26
N ASN A 143 -13.89 -0.84 13.70
CA ASN A 143 -13.59 -2.21 14.11
C ASN A 143 -14.81 -3.15 14.02
N THR A 144 -15.71 -2.86 13.10
CA THR A 144 -16.88 -3.70 12.84
C THR A 144 -16.53 -4.75 11.80
N ASP A 145 -16.92 -5.99 12.08
CA ASP A 145 -16.87 -7.07 11.12
C ASP A 145 -18.19 -7.14 10.34
N LYS A 146 -18.15 -6.69 9.09
CA LYS A 146 -19.30 -6.77 8.16
C LYS A 146 -18.83 -7.43 6.87
N PRO A 147 -18.85 -8.77 6.77
CA PRO A 147 -18.34 -9.51 5.62
C PRO A 147 -18.92 -9.07 4.28
N ALA A 148 -20.19 -8.64 4.24
CA ALA A 148 -20.85 -8.16 3.03
C ALA A 148 -20.27 -6.84 2.46
N ASN A 149 -19.45 -6.15 3.24
CA ASN A 149 -18.84 -4.87 2.85
C ASN A 149 -17.31 -4.96 2.64
N ARG A 150 -16.79 -6.17 2.60
CA ARG A 150 -15.37 -6.45 2.35
C ARG A 150 -15.09 -6.77 0.90
#